data_8a338b20dee5c0ad519b080ce38f19c8
#
_entry.id   8a338b20dee5c0ad519b080ce38f19c8
#
_cell.length_a   1.000
_cell.length_b   1.000
_cell.length_c   1.000
_cell.angle_alpha   90.00
_cell.angle_beta   90.00
_cell.angle_gamma   90.00
#
_symmetry.space_group_name_H-M   'P 1'
#
loop_
_entity.id
_entity.type
_entity.pdbx_description
1 polymer ?
#
loop_
_entity_poly.entity_id
_entity_poly.type
_entity_poly.pdbx_seq_one_letter_code
_entity_poly.pdbx_strand_id
1 'polypeptide(L)'
;MKIAVRLDDITPDMDWERFLKFKALLDKYQVKPLIGVVPDNRDDNLKGSRQGAPDDFWAYVRELQSQGWSVAMHGYRHIYSTDKGGIFPLNNFSEFAGVSYEEQLRMLTGGKRMLAEKGIETDIFMAPAHSYDNNTIKALIESGFNKITDGFGDAPYIWKGITFYPISFRLSDTLKKKSGYSTMVVHAGTIREKEWQGYESYFQRQDATWINYSEYMSLKPYKRGIGGRITEYLLAKAKSVLVNHLR
;
A
#
# COMPACT_ATOMS: atom_id res chain seq x y z
N MET A 1 17.18 10.61 4.48
CA MET A 1 15.83 10.26 3.99
C MET A 1 15.10 9.44 5.04
N LYS A 2 13.81 9.71 5.34
CA LYS A 2 12.99 8.91 6.25
C LYS A 2 12.08 7.98 5.45
N ILE A 3 12.09 6.68 5.76
CA ILE A 3 11.39 5.65 4.99
C ILE A 3 10.46 4.87 5.92
N ALA A 4 9.18 4.86 5.60
CA ALA A 4 8.19 3.95 6.16
C ALA A 4 8.06 2.69 5.29
N VAL A 5 7.54 1.62 5.86
CA VAL A 5 7.32 0.35 5.14
C VAL A 5 5.83 0.08 5.00
N ARG A 6 5.43 -0.40 3.83
CA ARG A 6 4.10 -0.86 3.52
C ARG A 6 4.18 -2.30 2.99
N LEU A 7 3.38 -3.19 3.57
CA LEU A 7 3.23 -4.57 3.12
C LEU A 7 1.88 -4.72 2.44
N ASP A 8 1.90 -5.06 1.15
CA ASP A 8 0.71 -5.29 0.34
C ASP A 8 0.26 -6.76 0.44
N ASP A 9 -0.93 -7.07 -0.02
CA ASP A 9 -1.45 -8.43 -0.23
C ASP A 9 -1.61 -9.28 1.04
N ILE A 10 -1.99 -8.66 2.16
CA ILE A 10 -2.19 -9.39 3.41
C ILE A 10 -3.56 -10.08 3.40
N THR A 11 -3.52 -11.42 3.34
CA THR A 11 -4.71 -12.29 3.25
C THR A 11 -4.55 -13.51 4.16
N PRO A 12 -5.66 -14.22 4.51
CA PRO A 12 -5.57 -15.47 5.27
C PRO A 12 -4.73 -16.55 4.59
N ASP A 13 -4.72 -16.55 3.25
CA ASP A 13 -4.09 -17.60 2.44
C ASP A 13 -2.74 -17.20 1.83
N MET A 14 -2.17 -16.03 2.22
CA MET A 14 -0.87 -15.59 1.73
C MET A 14 0.25 -16.56 2.10
N ASP A 15 1.44 -16.36 1.55
CA ASP A 15 2.64 -17.10 1.96
C ASP A 15 3.10 -16.63 3.35
N TRP A 16 2.67 -17.35 4.37
CA TRP A 16 2.93 -17.03 5.78
C TRP A 16 4.40 -17.20 6.16
N GLU A 17 5.08 -18.16 5.60
CA GLU A 17 6.50 -18.37 5.90
C GLU A 17 7.33 -17.16 5.47
N ARG A 18 7.11 -16.66 4.26
CA ARG A 18 7.78 -15.46 3.75
C ARG A 18 7.36 -14.21 4.50
N PHE A 19 6.06 -14.06 4.79
CA PHE A 19 5.58 -12.93 5.59
C PHE A 19 6.23 -12.90 6.98
N LEU A 20 6.27 -14.01 7.70
CA LEU A 20 6.87 -14.11 9.04
C LEU A 20 8.38 -13.85 8.99
N LYS A 21 9.08 -14.32 7.95
CA LYS A 21 10.50 -14.01 7.74
C LYS A 21 10.72 -12.50 7.57
N PHE A 22 9.86 -11.82 6.79
CA PHE A 22 9.94 -10.36 6.62
C PHE A 22 9.54 -9.62 7.92
N LYS A 23 8.51 -10.10 8.61
CA LYS A 23 8.13 -9.55 9.93
C LYS A 23 9.30 -9.61 10.92
N ALA A 24 10.02 -10.74 10.99
CA ALA A 24 11.19 -10.86 11.86
C ALA A 24 12.29 -9.84 11.52
N LEU A 25 12.46 -9.50 10.23
CA LEU A 25 13.36 -8.42 9.82
C LEU A 25 12.88 -7.05 10.32
N LEU A 26 11.58 -6.76 10.19
CA LEU A 26 11.00 -5.52 10.72
C LEU A 26 11.12 -5.41 12.24
N ASP A 27 10.88 -6.51 12.96
CA ASP A 27 10.99 -6.57 14.41
C ASP A 27 12.44 -6.30 14.86
N LYS A 28 13.44 -6.88 14.17
CA LYS A 28 14.87 -6.65 14.41
C LYS A 28 15.23 -5.15 14.35
N TYR A 29 14.62 -4.41 13.43
CA TYR A 29 14.86 -2.96 13.26
C TYR A 29 13.79 -2.09 13.94
N GLN A 30 12.88 -2.68 14.71
CA GLN A 30 11.81 -2.01 15.44
C GLN A 30 10.92 -1.12 14.53
N VAL A 31 10.69 -1.56 13.29
CA VAL A 31 9.87 -0.85 12.30
C VAL A 31 8.45 -1.43 12.29
N LYS A 32 7.46 -0.59 12.55
CA LYS A 32 6.03 -0.93 12.48
C LYS A 32 5.45 -0.42 11.18
N PRO A 33 5.11 -1.33 10.24
CA PRO A 33 4.67 -0.98 8.90
C PRO A 33 3.18 -0.60 8.85
N LEU A 34 2.73 -0.23 7.65
CA LEU A 34 1.35 -0.34 7.22
C LEU A 34 1.15 -1.69 6.53
N ILE A 35 0.08 -2.39 6.86
CA ILE A 35 -0.34 -3.60 6.16
C ILE A 35 -1.62 -3.34 5.37
N GLY A 36 -1.64 -3.78 4.11
CA GLY A 36 -2.80 -3.74 3.22
C GLY A 36 -3.58 -5.05 3.30
N VAL A 37 -4.68 -5.03 4.03
CA VAL A 37 -5.53 -6.22 4.23
C VAL A 37 -6.62 -6.27 3.17
N VAL A 38 -6.75 -7.40 2.47
CA VAL A 38 -7.81 -7.64 1.50
C VAL A 38 -9.04 -8.18 2.23
N PRO A 39 -10.21 -7.49 2.19
CA PRO A 39 -11.40 -7.89 2.96
C PRO A 39 -12.01 -9.24 2.56
N ASP A 40 -12.16 -9.49 1.25
CA ASP A 40 -12.76 -10.69 0.67
C ASP A 40 -11.88 -11.21 -0.47
N ASN A 41 -10.68 -11.71 -0.14
CA ASN A 41 -9.73 -12.15 -1.17
C ASN A 41 -10.32 -13.20 -2.12
N ARG A 42 -10.27 -12.93 -3.43
CA ARG A 42 -10.67 -13.83 -4.51
C ARG A 42 -9.55 -14.04 -5.54
N ASP A 43 -8.37 -13.48 -5.30
CA ASP A 43 -7.21 -13.65 -6.16
C ASP A 43 -6.39 -14.88 -5.74
N ASP A 44 -6.45 -15.92 -6.56
CA ASP A 44 -5.69 -17.15 -6.33
C ASP A 44 -4.17 -16.94 -6.41
N ASN A 45 -3.70 -15.86 -7.05
CA ASN A 45 -2.28 -15.53 -7.11
C ASN A 45 -1.70 -15.07 -5.75
N LEU A 46 -2.56 -14.72 -4.79
CA LEU A 46 -2.13 -14.36 -3.44
C LEU A 46 -2.02 -15.55 -2.50
N LYS A 47 -2.30 -16.76 -2.96
CA LYS A 47 -2.17 -17.98 -2.15
C LYS A 47 -0.72 -18.45 -2.11
N GLY A 48 -0.30 -18.94 -0.94
CA GLY A 48 1.05 -19.43 -0.71
C GLY A 48 1.15 -20.46 0.40
N SER A 49 2.34 -20.59 0.98
CA SER A 49 2.60 -21.51 2.10
C SER A 49 1.81 -21.09 3.33
N ARG A 50 1.07 -22.03 3.93
CA ARG A 50 0.37 -21.81 5.19
C ARG A 50 1.22 -22.12 6.42
N GLN A 51 2.49 -22.44 6.25
CA GLN A 51 3.40 -22.72 7.36
C GLN A 51 3.55 -21.49 8.27
N GLY A 52 3.19 -21.65 9.54
CA GLY A 52 3.21 -20.58 10.53
C GLY A 52 1.98 -19.66 10.48
N ALA A 53 0.96 -19.98 9.68
CA ALA A 53 -0.30 -19.23 9.68
C ALA A 53 -0.95 -19.26 11.08
N PRO A 54 -1.54 -18.14 11.54
CA PRO A 54 -2.29 -18.12 12.79
C PRO A 54 -3.61 -18.89 12.64
N ASP A 55 -4.13 -19.44 13.74
CA ASP A 55 -5.42 -20.12 13.76
C ASP A 55 -6.57 -19.15 13.43
N ASP A 56 -6.50 -17.91 13.91
CA ASP A 56 -7.42 -16.82 13.59
C ASP A 56 -6.66 -15.63 12.97
N PHE A 57 -6.76 -15.52 11.64
CA PHE A 57 -6.19 -14.42 10.88
C PHE A 57 -6.64 -13.03 11.37
N TRP A 58 -7.93 -12.87 11.65
CA TRP A 58 -8.47 -11.58 12.04
C TRP A 58 -8.02 -11.17 13.45
N ALA A 59 -7.93 -12.14 14.37
CA ALA A 59 -7.35 -11.92 15.68
C ALA A 59 -5.89 -11.47 15.56
N TYR A 60 -5.12 -12.11 14.68
CA TYR A 60 -3.72 -11.75 14.43
C TYR A 60 -3.58 -10.33 13.86
N VAL A 61 -4.43 -9.92 12.90
CA VAL A 61 -4.42 -8.55 12.36
C VAL A 61 -4.74 -7.53 13.47
N ARG A 62 -5.74 -7.80 14.33
CA ARG A 62 -6.04 -6.94 15.49
C ARG A 62 -4.87 -6.85 16.47
N GLU A 63 -4.19 -7.96 16.70
CA GLU A 63 -2.97 -7.98 17.55
C GLU A 63 -1.88 -7.09 16.97
N LEU A 64 -1.56 -7.22 15.68
CA LEU A 64 -0.60 -6.34 15.00
C LEU A 64 -1.01 -4.85 15.13
N GLN A 65 -2.29 -4.55 14.94
CA GLN A 65 -2.81 -3.19 15.09
C GLN A 65 -2.63 -2.67 16.54
N SER A 66 -2.91 -3.50 17.54
CA SER A 66 -2.70 -3.15 18.96
C SER A 66 -1.23 -2.92 19.32
N GLN A 67 -0.31 -3.60 18.61
CA GLN A 67 1.14 -3.41 18.70
C GLN A 67 1.64 -2.17 17.97
N GLY A 68 0.75 -1.39 17.31
CA GLY A 68 1.05 -0.13 16.63
C GLY A 68 1.36 -0.27 15.15
N TRP A 69 1.06 -1.41 14.52
CA TRP A 69 1.01 -1.52 13.06
C TRP A 69 -0.20 -0.75 12.54
N SER A 70 -0.05 -0.10 11.40
CA SER A 70 -1.18 0.55 10.72
C SER A 70 -1.86 -0.44 9.80
N VAL A 71 -3.19 -0.34 9.65
CA VAL A 71 -3.96 -1.21 8.74
C VAL A 71 -4.65 -0.35 7.69
N ALA A 72 -4.52 -0.74 6.42
CA ALA A 72 -5.27 -0.19 5.30
C ALA A 72 -6.17 -1.25 4.67
N MET A 73 -7.29 -0.84 4.10
CA MET A 73 -8.07 -1.70 3.21
C MET A 73 -7.38 -1.78 1.85
N HIS A 74 -6.95 -2.97 1.43
CA HIS A 74 -6.29 -3.22 0.15
C HIS A 74 -7.27 -3.75 -0.89
N GLY A 75 -7.91 -2.80 -1.58
CA GLY A 75 -9.00 -3.13 -2.50
C GLY A 75 -10.22 -3.72 -1.79
N TYR A 76 -10.96 -4.56 -2.50
CA TYR A 76 -12.10 -5.31 -1.97
C TYR A 76 -11.88 -6.81 -2.09
N ARG A 77 -11.66 -7.30 -3.32
CA ARG A 77 -11.46 -8.72 -3.64
C ARG A 77 -10.11 -9.03 -4.27
N HIS A 78 -9.35 -8.00 -4.60
CA HIS A 78 -8.09 -8.07 -5.34
C HIS A 78 -8.26 -8.68 -6.75
N ILE A 79 -9.42 -8.45 -7.40
CA ILE A 79 -9.72 -8.94 -8.75
C ILE A 79 -9.67 -7.78 -9.75
N TYR A 80 -8.79 -7.87 -10.71
CA TYR A 80 -8.66 -6.86 -11.76
C TYR A 80 -9.72 -7.07 -12.84
N SER A 81 -10.68 -6.14 -12.92
CA SER A 81 -11.84 -6.21 -13.82
C SER A 81 -11.73 -5.28 -15.02
N THR A 82 -10.76 -4.37 -15.04
CA THR A 82 -10.58 -3.40 -16.13
C THR A 82 -9.11 -3.29 -16.56
N ASP A 83 -8.89 -2.77 -17.76
CA ASP A 83 -7.59 -2.43 -18.36
C ASP A 83 -7.22 -0.94 -18.18
N LYS A 84 -7.71 -0.29 -17.12
CA LYS A 84 -7.53 1.16 -16.86
C LYS A 84 -6.58 1.41 -15.71
N GLY A 85 -5.53 2.22 -15.95
CA GLY A 85 -4.61 2.66 -14.90
C GLY A 85 -5.09 3.87 -14.09
N GLY A 86 -6.15 4.54 -14.55
CA GLY A 86 -6.75 5.70 -13.86
C GLY A 86 -5.85 6.94 -13.82
N ILE A 87 -5.85 7.62 -12.67
CA ILE A 87 -5.13 8.89 -12.46
C ILE A 87 -3.75 8.72 -11.83
N PHE A 88 -3.35 7.49 -11.50
CA PHE A 88 -2.01 7.10 -11.07
C PHE A 88 -1.60 5.79 -11.78
N PRO A 89 -1.35 5.83 -13.11
CA PRO A 89 -1.28 4.66 -13.98
C PRO A 89 0.08 3.96 -13.90
N LEU A 90 0.42 3.37 -12.75
CA LEU A 90 1.60 2.50 -12.63
C LEU A 90 1.39 1.16 -13.33
N ASN A 91 0.16 0.69 -13.37
CA ASN A 91 -0.27 -0.51 -14.10
C ASN A 91 -1.46 -0.16 -15.02
N ASN A 92 -1.70 -1.02 -16.03
CA ASN A 92 -2.78 -0.87 -17.00
C ASN A 92 -3.96 -1.81 -16.68
N PHE A 93 -4.10 -2.23 -15.44
CA PHE A 93 -5.21 -3.05 -14.96
C PHE A 93 -5.64 -2.56 -13.59
N SER A 94 -6.91 -2.76 -13.23
CA SER A 94 -7.46 -2.22 -12.00
C SER A 94 -8.64 -3.03 -11.48
N GLU A 95 -8.78 -3.04 -10.17
CA GLU A 95 -10.01 -3.44 -9.51
C GLU A 95 -11.04 -2.28 -9.49
N PHE A 96 -10.58 -1.02 -9.52
CA PHE A 96 -11.42 0.17 -9.34
C PHE A 96 -11.48 1.09 -10.56
N ALA A 97 -10.34 1.52 -11.11
CA ALA A 97 -10.32 2.48 -12.20
C ALA A 97 -11.08 1.98 -13.43
N GLY A 98 -12.02 2.78 -13.93
CA GLY A 98 -12.87 2.41 -15.06
C GLY A 98 -14.16 1.65 -14.70
N VAL A 99 -14.33 1.31 -13.43
CA VAL A 99 -15.59 0.76 -12.88
C VAL A 99 -16.57 1.92 -12.62
N SER A 100 -17.88 1.68 -12.66
CA SER A 100 -18.88 2.71 -12.37
C SER A 100 -18.74 3.22 -10.93
N TYR A 101 -19.15 4.47 -10.69
CA TYR A 101 -19.09 5.07 -9.37
C TYR A 101 -19.88 4.27 -8.33
N GLU A 102 -21.09 3.85 -8.68
CA GLU A 102 -22.00 3.10 -7.81
C GLU A 102 -21.38 1.78 -7.38
N GLU A 103 -20.75 1.08 -8.31
CA GLU A 103 -20.10 -0.19 -8.03
C GLU A 103 -18.84 0.01 -7.16
N GLN A 104 -18.02 1.04 -7.44
CA GLN A 104 -16.88 1.37 -6.59
C GLN A 104 -17.33 1.72 -5.16
N LEU A 105 -18.41 2.51 -5.01
CA LEU A 105 -18.98 2.85 -3.70
C LEU A 105 -19.46 1.61 -2.97
N ARG A 106 -20.15 0.68 -3.66
CA ARG A 106 -20.60 -0.60 -3.09
C ARG A 106 -19.42 -1.44 -2.60
N MET A 107 -18.34 -1.54 -3.40
CA MET A 107 -17.14 -2.30 -3.06
C MET A 107 -16.44 -1.71 -1.83
N LEU A 108 -16.23 -0.39 -1.80
CA LEU A 108 -15.55 0.30 -0.70
C LEU A 108 -16.36 0.23 0.61
N THR A 109 -17.65 0.48 0.56
CA THR A 109 -18.55 0.38 1.72
C THR A 109 -18.63 -1.07 2.21
N GLY A 110 -18.74 -2.03 1.29
CA GLY A 110 -18.78 -3.45 1.62
C GLY A 110 -17.51 -3.94 2.28
N GLY A 111 -16.35 -3.63 1.70
CA GLY A 111 -15.05 -4.01 2.26
C GLY A 111 -14.78 -3.38 3.63
N LYS A 112 -15.10 -2.09 3.79
CA LYS A 112 -14.95 -1.40 5.06
C LYS A 112 -15.84 -2.02 6.16
N ARG A 113 -17.09 -2.35 5.82
CA ARG A 113 -17.99 -3.05 6.74
C ARG A 113 -17.46 -4.42 7.14
N MET A 114 -16.94 -5.21 6.18
CA MET A 114 -16.36 -6.52 6.48
C MET A 114 -15.19 -6.43 7.45
N LEU A 115 -14.29 -5.43 7.28
CA LEU A 115 -13.20 -5.19 8.22
C LEU A 115 -13.72 -4.80 9.60
N ALA A 116 -14.71 -3.90 9.68
CA ALA A 116 -15.33 -3.46 10.92
C ALA A 116 -15.99 -4.63 11.67
N GLU A 117 -16.71 -5.53 10.97
CA GLU A 117 -17.29 -6.76 11.53
C GLU A 117 -16.22 -7.71 12.11
N LYS A 118 -14.97 -7.60 11.65
CA LYS A 118 -13.79 -8.31 12.20
C LYS A 118 -13.07 -7.52 13.30
N GLY A 119 -13.61 -6.37 13.72
CA GLY A 119 -13.03 -5.50 14.74
C GLY A 119 -11.81 -4.71 14.24
N ILE A 120 -11.70 -4.47 12.92
CA ILE A 120 -10.62 -3.69 12.30
C ILE A 120 -11.21 -2.40 11.76
N GLU A 121 -10.85 -1.28 12.41
CA GLU A 121 -11.25 0.06 11.97
C GLU A 121 -10.11 0.70 11.16
N THR A 122 -10.46 1.22 9.97
CA THR A 122 -9.50 1.95 9.14
C THR A 122 -10.19 3.01 8.28
N ASP A 123 -9.49 4.13 8.07
CA ASP A 123 -9.82 5.20 7.13
C ASP A 123 -8.76 5.32 6.01
N ILE A 124 -7.89 4.28 5.89
CA ILE A 124 -6.79 4.23 4.94
C ILE A 124 -7.12 3.25 3.83
N PHE A 125 -7.02 3.73 2.59
CA PHE A 125 -7.17 2.89 1.40
C PHE A 125 -5.82 2.65 0.73
N MET A 126 -5.61 1.45 0.25
CA MET A 126 -4.46 1.01 -0.51
C MET A 126 -4.98 0.41 -1.82
N ALA A 127 -4.69 1.07 -2.94
CA ALA A 127 -5.20 0.63 -4.24
C ALA A 127 -4.43 -0.60 -4.75
N PRO A 128 -5.10 -1.73 -5.06
CA PRO A 128 -4.48 -2.82 -5.80
C PRO A 128 -3.90 -2.33 -7.13
N ALA A 129 -2.74 -2.86 -7.51
CA ALA A 129 -2.01 -2.39 -8.69
C ALA A 129 -1.74 -0.88 -8.74
N HIS A 130 -1.88 -0.16 -7.63
CA HIS A 130 -1.74 1.31 -7.55
C HIS A 130 -2.70 2.07 -8.48
N SER A 131 -3.78 1.46 -8.93
CA SER A 131 -4.66 1.99 -9.96
C SER A 131 -6.02 2.41 -9.38
N TYR A 132 -6.37 3.69 -9.59
CA TYR A 132 -7.62 4.32 -9.14
C TYR A 132 -7.94 5.54 -10.01
N ASP A 133 -9.20 5.96 -10.03
CA ASP A 133 -9.66 7.10 -10.83
C ASP A 133 -10.40 8.16 -10.00
N ASN A 134 -11.03 9.13 -10.67
CA ASN A 134 -11.78 10.19 -10.00
C ASN A 134 -13.03 9.67 -9.29
N ASN A 135 -13.67 8.63 -9.83
CA ASN A 135 -14.79 7.96 -9.18
C ASN A 135 -14.34 7.28 -7.89
N THR A 136 -13.15 6.65 -7.92
CA THR A 136 -12.55 6.06 -6.72
C THR A 136 -12.35 7.10 -5.62
N ILE A 137 -11.78 8.27 -5.95
CA ILE A 137 -11.60 9.35 -4.97
C ILE A 137 -12.93 9.79 -4.35
N LYS A 138 -13.96 9.97 -5.18
CA LYS A 138 -15.30 10.37 -4.72
C LYS A 138 -15.92 9.30 -3.82
N ALA A 139 -15.87 8.02 -4.24
CA ALA A 139 -16.43 6.90 -3.52
C ALA A 139 -15.71 6.65 -2.18
N LEU A 140 -14.38 6.84 -2.11
CA LEU A 140 -13.60 6.77 -0.89
C LEU A 140 -14.08 7.78 0.16
N ILE A 141 -14.25 9.06 -0.24
CA ILE A 141 -14.73 10.10 0.66
C ILE A 141 -16.11 9.74 1.21
N GLU A 142 -17.02 9.31 0.35
CA GLU A 142 -18.39 8.95 0.73
C GLU A 142 -18.43 7.71 1.64
N SER A 143 -17.49 6.76 1.43
CA SER A 143 -17.34 5.58 2.31
C SER A 143 -16.56 5.87 3.60
N GLY A 144 -16.15 7.14 3.84
CA GLY A 144 -15.44 7.55 5.05
C GLY A 144 -13.95 7.17 5.08
N PHE A 145 -13.31 7.00 3.90
CA PHE A 145 -11.87 6.99 3.79
C PHE A 145 -11.35 8.39 3.53
N ASN A 146 -10.22 8.73 4.14
CA ASN A 146 -9.60 10.06 3.99
C ASN A 146 -8.09 9.98 3.68
N LYS A 147 -7.53 8.77 3.56
CA LYS A 147 -6.11 8.51 3.28
C LYS A 147 -5.95 7.50 2.15
N ILE A 148 -4.97 7.76 1.26
CA ILE A 148 -4.49 6.82 0.24
C ILE A 148 -2.97 6.67 0.38
N THR A 149 -2.49 5.45 0.29
CA THR A 149 -1.06 5.14 0.43
C THR A 149 -0.39 4.98 -0.93
N ASP A 150 -0.59 5.93 -1.81
CA ASP A 150 -0.05 5.98 -3.17
C ASP A 150 0.33 7.41 -3.56
N GLY A 151 0.89 7.55 -4.74
CA GLY A 151 1.39 8.81 -5.28
C GLY A 151 2.90 8.93 -5.20
N PHE A 152 3.47 9.96 -5.86
CA PHE A 152 4.88 10.28 -5.81
C PHE A 152 5.12 11.64 -5.17
N GLY A 153 6.15 11.72 -4.32
CA GLY A 153 6.56 12.94 -3.63
C GLY A 153 7.48 12.64 -2.47
N ASP A 154 7.92 13.68 -1.79
CA ASP A 154 8.86 13.60 -0.67
C ASP A 154 8.20 13.98 0.67
N ALA A 155 6.86 14.13 0.68
CA ALA A 155 6.04 14.38 1.87
C ALA A 155 4.57 14.07 1.58
N PRO A 156 3.73 13.81 2.61
CA PRO A 156 2.28 13.67 2.44
C PRO A 156 1.64 14.91 1.85
N TYR A 157 0.61 14.74 1.03
CA TYR A 157 -0.11 15.86 0.42
C TYR A 157 -1.62 15.64 0.39
N ILE A 158 -2.38 16.75 0.35
CA ILE A 158 -3.83 16.73 0.19
C ILE A 158 -4.19 17.08 -1.27
N TRP A 159 -5.08 16.29 -1.85
CA TRP A 159 -5.75 16.57 -3.10
C TRP A 159 -7.20 16.07 -3.07
N LYS A 160 -8.17 16.92 -3.48
CA LYS A 160 -9.62 16.61 -3.45
C LYS A 160 -10.13 16.07 -2.10
N GLY A 161 -9.62 16.57 -0.97
CA GLY A 161 -10.06 16.13 0.36
C GLY A 161 -9.43 14.86 0.89
N ILE A 162 -8.64 14.15 0.10
CA ILE A 162 -7.89 12.95 0.50
C ILE A 162 -6.43 13.32 0.79
N THR A 163 -5.86 12.72 1.83
CA THR A 163 -4.42 12.77 2.11
C THR A 163 -3.72 11.59 1.45
N PHE A 164 -2.71 11.90 0.66
CA PHE A 164 -1.87 10.92 -0.05
C PHE A 164 -0.54 10.74 0.67
N TYR A 165 -0.12 9.48 0.82
CA TYR A 165 1.17 9.10 1.39
C TYR A 165 2.05 8.51 0.28
N PRO A 166 2.97 9.30 -0.30
CA PRO A 166 3.79 8.89 -1.44
C PRO A 166 4.60 7.63 -1.22
N ILE A 167 4.71 6.84 -2.28
CA ILE A 167 5.59 5.69 -2.39
C ILE A 167 6.88 6.04 -3.14
N SER A 168 7.92 5.25 -2.96
CA SER A 168 9.18 5.41 -3.68
C SER A 168 9.02 5.13 -5.17
N PHE A 169 9.46 6.06 -6.00
CA PHE A 169 9.51 5.81 -7.45
C PHE A 169 10.47 4.65 -7.75
N ARG A 170 11.69 4.70 -7.21
CA ARG A 170 12.67 3.64 -7.13
C ARG A 170 13.36 3.78 -5.78
N LEU A 171 13.30 2.73 -4.94
CA LEU A 171 13.80 2.81 -3.56
C LEU A 171 15.29 3.19 -3.52
N SER A 172 16.11 2.57 -4.37
CA SER A 172 17.55 2.86 -4.43
C SER A 172 17.89 4.33 -4.72
N ASP A 173 17.06 5.03 -5.51
CA ASP A 173 17.24 6.45 -5.80
C ASP A 173 16.64 7.33 -4.70
N THR A 174 15.54 6.89 -4.11
CA THR A 174 14.94 7.57 -2.95
C THR A 174 15.91 7.59 -1.77
N LEU A 175 16.59 6.50 -1.51
CA LEU A 175 17.58 6.38 -0.42
C LEU A 175 18.81 7.30 -0.60
N LYS A 176 19.11 7.76 -1.82
CA LYS A 176 20.19 8.74 -2.07
C LYS A 176 19.79 10.18 -1.73
N LYS A 177 18.52 10.47 -1.54
CA LYS A 177 18.04 11.83 -1.22
C LYS A 177 18.48 12.23 0.19
N LYS A 178 18.87 13.47 0.37
CA LYS A 178 19.35 14.01 1.66
C LYS A 178 18.23 14.16 2.69
N SER A 179 16.99 14.43 2.25
CA SER A 179 15.84 14.69 3.12
C SER A 179 14.54 14.27 2.45
N GLY A 180 13.44 14.27 3.22
CA GLY A 180 12.10 13.94 2.80
C GLY A 180 11.61 12.60 3.38
N TYR A 181 10.42 12.21 2.97
CA TYR A 181 9.70 11.02 3.43
C TYR A 181 9.21 10.21 2.23
N SER A 182 9.21 8.91 2.36
CA SER A 182 8.64 8.02 1.34
C SER A 182 8.27 6.66 1.93
N THR A 183 7.65 5.82 1.12
CA THR A 183 7.29 4.45 1.50
C THR A 183 8.02 3.43 0.64
N MET A 184 8.62 2.43 1.28
CA MET A 184 9.05 1.18 0.64
C MET A 184 7.84 0.25 0.55
N VAL A 185 7.44 -0.11 -0.65
CA VAL A 185 6.37 -1.08 -0.93
C VAL A 185 6.97 -2.47 -1.02
N VAL A 186 6.39 -3.43 -0.30
CA VAL A 186 6.85 -4.82 -0.23
C VAL A 186 5.65 -5.76 -0.36
N HIS A 187 5.76 -6.75 -1.24
CA HIS A 187 4.83 -7.88 -1.35
C HIS A 187 5.49 -9.09 -0.66
N ALA A 188 5.34 -9.17 0.66
CA ALA A 188 6.10 -10.11 1.49
C ALA A 188 5.90 -11.58 1.06
N GLY A 189 4.68 -11.95 0.67
CA GLY A 189 4.34 -13.30 0.20
C GLY A 189 4.99 -13.71 -1.13
N THR A 190 5.58 -12.77 -1.88
CA THR A 190 6.19 -13.06 -3.20
C THR A 190 7.69 -12.79 -3.28
N ILE A 191 8.34 -12.46 -2.15
CA ILE A 191 9.79 -12.22 -2.09
C ILE A 191 10.54 -13.47 -2.51
N ARG A 192 11.38 -13.33 -3.55
CA ARG A 192 12.24 -14.42 -4.01
C ARG A 192 13.49 -14.52 -3.12
N GLU A 193 14.06 -15.72 -2.99
CA GLU A 193 15.23 -15.95 -2.10
C GLU A 193 16.39 -14.98 -2.39
N LYS A 194 16.67 -14.70 -3.64
CA LYS A 194 17.73 -13.76 -4.05
C LYS A 194 17.49 -12.29 -3.66
N GLU A 195 16.28 -11.93 -3.26
CA GLU A 195 15.90 -10.56 -2.90
C GLU A 195 16.11 -10.26 -1.41
N TRP A 196 16.20 -11.31 -0.57
CA TRP A 196 16.33 -11.17 0.88
C TRP A 196 17.56 -10.36 1.28
N GLN A 197 18.73 -10.65 0.71
CA GLN A 197 19.96 -9.90 0.99
C GLN A 197 19.82 -8.41 0.64
N GLY A 198 19.06 -8.11 -0.42
CA GLY A 198 18.74 -6.74 -0.79
C GLY A 198 17.94 -6.01 0.30
N TYR A 199 16.89 -6.65 0.83
CA TYR A 199 16.11 -6.07 1.92
C TYR A 199 16.94 -5.86 3.18
N GLU A 200 17.72 -6.87 3.61
CA GLU A 200 18.60 -6.74 4.77
C GLU A 200 19.61 -5.59 4.58
N SER A 201 20.21 -5.47 3.40
CA SER A 201 21.15 -4.38 3.09
C SER A 201 20.50 -3.00 3.15
N TYR A 202 19.23 -2.86 2.76
CA TYR A 202 18.51 -1.60 2.88
C TYR A 202 18.34 -1.18 4.35
N PHE A 203 17.96 -2.11 5.23
CA PHE A 203 17.79 -1.81 6.66
C PHE A 203 19.12 -1.49 7.37
N GLN A 204 20.24 -2.00 6.88
CA GLN A 204 21.58 -1.73 7.42
C GLN A 204 22.15 -0.36 7.04
N ARG A 205 21.52 0.37 6.11
CA ARG A 205 22.01 1.67 5.63
C ARG A 205 21.99 2.73 6.73
N GLN A 206 23.12 3.44 6.88
CA GLN A 206 23.28 4.54 7.85
C GLN A 206 22.75 5.89 7.34
N ASP A 207 22.53 6.02 6.03
CA ASP A 207 22.04 7.23 5.37
C ASP A 207 20.51 7.29 5.22
N ALA A 208 19.81 6.26 5.70
CA ALA A 208 18.35 6.19 5.77
C ALA A 208 17.88 6.01 7.21
N THR A 209 16.79 6.67 7.58
CA THR A 209 16.09 6.47 8.84
C THR A 209 14.80 5.71 8.59
N TRP A 210 14.68 4.52 9.15
CA TRP A 210 13.45 3.74 9.11
C TRP A 210 12.51 4.24 10.20
N ILE A 211 11.26 4.50 9.84
CA ILE A 211 10.25 5.06 10.76
C ILE A 211 9.00 4.18 10.77
N ASN A 212 8.25 4.24 11.85
CA ASN A 212 6.93 3.64 11.91
C ASN A 212 5.97 4.34 10.96
N TYR A 213 5.04 3.59 10.37
CA TYR A 213 4.08 4.19 9.42
C TYR A 213 3.17 5.22 10.11
N SER A 214 2.84 5.02 11.38
CA SER A 214 2.10 5.98 12.21
C SER A 214 2.84 7.32 12.34
N GLU A 215 4.18 7.32 12.46
CA GLU A 215 4.99 8.55 12.44
C GLU A 215 4.87 9.26 11.08
N TYR A 216 4.93 8.50 9.97
CA TYR A 216 4.73 9.07 8.64
C TYR A 216 3.34 9.71 8.51
N MET A 217 2.29 9.07 9.05
CA MET A 217 0.92 9.58 9.00
C MET A 217 0.69 10.80 9.90
N SER A 218 1.51 11.03 10.91
CA SER A 218 1.40 12.21 11.79
C SER A 218 1.91 13.51 11.16
N LEU A 219 2.58 13.41 10.00
CA LEU A 219 3.11 14.59 9.33
C LEU A 219 1.99 15.47 8.77
N LYS A 220 2.16 16.78 8.88
CA LYS A 220 1.25 17.76 8.30
C LYS A 220 1.36 17.72 6.75
N PRO A 221 0.28 17.35 6.03
CA PRO A 221 0.32 17.31 4.58
C PRO A 221 0.25 18.73 3.98
N TYR A 222 0.89 18.91 2.83
CA TYR A 222 0.75 20.15 2.05
C TYR A 222 -0.37 20.00 0.99
N LYS A 223 -0.94 21.13 0.54
CA LYS A 223 -1.91 21.10 -0.58
C LYS A 223 -1.18 20.96 -1.91
N ARG A 224 -1.51 19.91 -2.67
CA ARG A 224 -0.96 19.70 -4.02
C ARG A 224 -1.88 20.33 -5.07
N GLY A 225 -1.32 21.19 -5.92
CA GLY A 225 -2.04 21.81 -7.05
C GLY A 225 -2.11 20.89 -8.28
N ILE A 226 -2.86 21.35 -9.31
CA ILE A 226 -3.06 20.62 -10.57
C ILE A 226 -1.73 20.31 -11.27
N GLY A 227 -0.78 21.26 -11.32
CA GLY A 227 0.54 21.04 -11.92
C GLY A 227 1.29 19.87 -11.28
N GLY A 228 1.28 19.76 -9.93
CA GLY A 228 1.89 18.63 -9.22
C GLY A 228 1.22 17.28 -9.53
N ARG A 229 -0.10 17.29 -9.77
CA ARG A 229 -0.84 16.08 -10.20
C ARG A 229 -0.51 15.67 -11.63
N ILE A 230 -0.34 16.63 -12.54
CA ILE A 230 0.07 16.35 -13.92
C ILE A 230 1.47 15.74 -13.93
N THR A 231 2.40 16.33 -13.18
CA THR A 231 3.77 15.79 -13.06
C THR A 231 3.76 14.37 -12.51
N GLU A 232 2.99 14.10 -11.45
CA GLU A 232 2.85 12.77 -10.86
C GLU A 232 2.28 11.75 -11.85
N TYR A 233 1.23 12.11 -12.60
CA TYR A 233 0.65 11.27 -13.65
C TYR A 233 1.70 10.90 -14.71
N LEU A 234 2.46 11.89 -15.19
CA LEU A 234 3.52 11.66 -16.19
C LEU A 234 4.62 10.75 -15.66
N LEU A 235 5.03 10.95 -14.40
CA LEU A 235 6.00 10.08 -13.73
C LEU A 235 5.48 8.65 -13.56
N ALA A 236 4.22 8.48 -13.16
CA ALA A 236 3.60 7.17 -13.03
C ALA A 236 3.56 6.43 -14.38
N LYS A 237 3.15 7.14 -15.44
CA LYS A 237 3.15 6.60 -16.80
C LYS A 237 4.54 6.24 -17.31
N ALA A 238 5.54 7.08 -17.06
CA ALA A 238 6.94 6.80 -17.42
C ALA A 238 7.46 5.56 -16.68
N LYS A 239 7.15 5.41 -15.37
CA LYS A 239 7.53 4.21 -14.61
C LYS A 239 6.86 2.95 -15.15
N SER A 240 5.58 3.03 -15.50
CA SER A 240 4.84 1.91 -16.12
C SER A 240 5.52 1.42 -17.39
N VAL A 241 5.91 2.32 -18.28
CA VAL A 241 6.64 1.98 -19.52
C VAL A 241 7.96 1.30 -19.19
N LEU A 242 8.76 1.86 -18.27
CA LEU A 242 10.04 1.29 -17.88
C LEU A 242 9.92 -0.12 -17.30
N VAL A 243 8.92 -0.38 -16.47
CA VAL A 243 8.71 -1.70 -15.86
C VAL A 243 8.24 -2.72 -16.89
N ASN A 244 7.38 -2.32 -17.84
CA ASN A 244 6.86 -3.23 -18.88
C ASN A 244 7.91 -3.58 -19.96
N HIS A 245 8.94 -2.75 -20.15
CA HIS A 245 10.05 -3.05 -21.08
C HIS A 245 11.13 -3.92 -20.45
N LEU A 246 11.13 -4.11 -19.13
CA LEU A 246 12.11 -4.92 -18.39
C LEU A 246 11.58 -6.31 -18.00
N ARG A 247 10.33 -6.62 -18.34
CA ARG A 247 9.69 -7.94 -18.19
C ARG A 247 9.71 -8.71 -19.51
#